data_7b770aca9a220e3f241aeeefd8429b27
#
_entry.id   7b770aca9a220e3f241aeeefd8429b27
#
_cell.length_a   1.000
_cell.length_b   1.000
_cell.length_c   1.000
_cell.angle_alpha   90.00
_cell.angle_beta   90.00
_cell.angle_gamma   90.00
#
_symmetry.space_group_name_H-M   'P 1'
#
loop_
_entity.id
_entity.type
_entity.pdbx_description
1 polymer ?
#
loop_
_entity_poly.entity_id
_entity_poly.type
_entity_poly.pdbx_seq_one_letter_code
_entity_poly.pdbx_strand_id
1 'polypeptide(L)'
;DYAKEKGLVAMANQNRRYDADMRTVRKVIESGVLGDIVEIESHYDYFRPSIANNKGMGILYGLAVHPIDQIIGEFGKPNRVVYDCRSVDNPGVSDDYYDFDFFYDGFKAIVKTSYYVKLDYPRFIVHGKKGSFLMPALGHNSSEKPKPGAIHVSFDPLPEDKWGTLSYIDDNGNDITKKVPTEIGDYGIIYDNLNDVIVNGAHKLVADEEVIEVLKIIEEATKVAKEAK
;
A
#
# COMPACT_ATOMS: atom_id res chain seq x y z
N ASP A 1 4.03 14.82 -20.55
CA ASP A 1 4.11 15.48 -21.87
C ASP A 1 5.51 16.05 -22.13
N TYR A 2 6.06 16.90 -21.23
CA TYR A 2 7.36 17.55 -21.46
C TYR A 2 8.53 16.56 -21.69
N ALA A 3 8.62 15.49 -20.93
CA ALA A 3 9.66 14.48 -21.14
C ALA A 3 9.55 13.84 -22.54
N LYS A 4 8.33 13.52 -22.97
CA LYS A 4 8.05 12.96 -24.30
C LYS A 4 8.44 13.94 -25.42
N GLU A 5 8.14 15.24 -25.27
CA GLU A 5 8.54 16.28 -26.22
C GLU A 5 10.07 16.41 -26.34
N LYS A 6 10.80 16.13 -25.27
CA LYS A 6 12.27 16.16 -25.22
C LYS A 6 12.94 14.83 -25.55
N GLY A 7 12.17 13.78 -25.85
CA GLY A 7 12.73 12.45 -26.08
C GLY A 7 13.36 11.83 -24.83
N LEU A 8 12.90 12.22 -23.65
CA LEU A 8 13.40 11.75 -22.35
C LEU A 8 12.42 10.76 -21.71
N VAL A 9 12.95 9.85 -20.91
CA VAL A 9 12.16 8.97 -20.05
C VAL A 9 11.97 9.63 -18.68
N ALA A 10 10.71 9.78 -18.26
CA ALA A 10 10.34 10.10 -16.89
C ALA A 10 9.57 8.91 -16.32
N MET A 11 9.92 8.45 -15.12
CA MET A 11 9.23 7.37 -14.43
C MET A 11 9.13 7.71 -12.94
N ALA A 12 7.94 7.53 -12.37
CA ALA A 12 7.76 7.70 -10.92
C ALA A 12 8.41 6.54 -10.18
N ASN A 13 9.08 6.84 -9.07
CA ASN A 13 9.71 5.82 -8.23
C ASN A 13 8.71 5.30 -7.18
N GLN A 14 7.73 4.51 -7.60
CA GLN A 14 6.77 3.86 -6.71
C GLN A 14 7.35 2.56 -6.13
N ASN A 15 8.45 2.72 -5.42
CA ASN A 15 9.29 1.62 -4.93
C ASN A 15 8.57 0.69 -3.94
N ARG A 16 7.56 1.19 -3.20
CA ARG A 16 6.84 0.37 -2.21
C ARG A 16 5.91 -0.70 -2.79
N ARG A 17 5.71 -0.73 -4.11
CA ARG A 17 5.14 -1.89 -4.82
C ARG A 17 5.99 -3.15 -4.63
N TYR A 18 7.27 -2.96 -4.27
CA TYR A 18 8.26 -4.02 -4.11
C TYR A 18 8.72 -4.18 -2.66
N ASP A 19 7.95 -3.66 -1.68
CA ASP A 19 8.09 -3.98 -0.28
C ASP A 19 7.85 -5.48 -0.05
N ALA A 20 8.53 -6.05 0.92
CA ALA A 20 8.46 -7.47 1.24
C ALA A 20 7.03 -7.97 1.50
N ASP A 21 6.23 -7.17 2.22
CA ASP A 21 4.84 -7.44 2.53
C ASP A 21 3.95 -7.44 1.28
N MET A 22 4.05 -6.41 0.43
CA MET A 22 3.27 -6.30 -0.80
C MET A 22 3.61 -7.43 -1.79
N ARG A 23 4.89 -7.78 -1.93
CA ARG A 23 5.32 -8.92 -2.75
C ARG A 23 4.74 -10.24 -2.25
N THR A 24 4.68 -10.41 -0.92
CA THR A 24 4.07 -11.61 -0.32
C THR A 24 2.57 -11.68 -0.58
N VAL A 25 1.86 -10.55 -0.40
CA VAL A 25 0.42 -10.44 -0.70
C VAL A 25 0.15 -10.79 -2.16
N ARG A 26 0.89 -10.18 -3.10
CA ARG A 26 0.76 -10.45 -4.54
C ARG A 26 0.94 -11.93 -4.85
N LYS A 27 1.98 -12.56 -4.34
CA LYS A 27 2.25 -13.98 -4.53
C LYS A 27 1.10 -14.87 -4.02
N VAL A 28 0.50 -14.53 -2.89
CA VAL A 28 -0.65 -15.28 -2.36
C VAL A 28 -1.88 -15.09 -3.24
N ILE A 29 -2.16 -13.88 -3.70
CA ILE A 29 -3.28 -13.60 -4.63
C ILE A 29 -3.07 -14.33 -5.95
N GLU A 30 -1.91 -14.21 -6.57
CA GLU A 30 -1.54 -14.85 -7.84
C GLU A 30 -1.60 -16.38 -7.78
N SER A 31 -1.38 -16.99 -6.61
CA SER A 31 -1.50 -18.44 -6.42
C SER A 31 -2.92 -18.96 -6.60
N GLY A 32 -3.94 -18.09 -6.56
CA GLY A 32 -5.34 -18.44 -6.68
C GLY A 32 -5.92 -19.18 -5.46
N VAL A 33 -5.13 -19.43 -4.41
CA VAL A 33 -5.53 -20.22 -3.24
C VAL A 33 -6.70 -19.60 -2.47
N LEU A 34 -6.85 -18.27 -2.54
CA LEU A 34 -7.95 -17.54 -1.90
C LEU A 34 -9.26 -17.57 -2.73
N GLY A 35 -9.20 -18.03 -3.99
CA GLY A 35 -10.29 -17.86 -4.94
C GLY A 35 -10.47 -16.39 -5.34
N ASP A 36 -11.67 -16.03 -5.82
CA ASP A 36 -11.97 -14.63 -6.14
C ASP A 36 -11.84 -13.77 -4.88
N ILE A 37 -11.14 -12.65 -4.99
CA ILE A 37 -10.99 -11.71 -3.88
C ILE A 37 -12.35 -11.04 -3.63
N VAL A 38 -12.69 -10.89 -2.35
CA VAL A 38 -13.90 -10.21 -1.86
C VAL A 38 -13.54 -8.88 -1.24
N GLU A 39 -12.44 -8.86 -0.47
CA GLU A 39 -11.97 -7.65 0.19
C GLU A 39 -10.46 -7.71 0.42
N ILE A 40 -9.81 -6.57 0.28
CA ILE A 40 -8.42 -6.36 0.70
C ILE A 40 -8.33 -5.08 1.53
N GLU A 41 -7.67 -5.17 2.70
CA GLU A 41 -7.35 -4.00 3.52
C GLU A 41 -5.84 -3.77 3.53
N SER A 42 -5.44 -2.51 3.37
CA SER A 42 -4.06 -2.05 3.48
C SER A 42 -3.95 -1.02 4.59
N HIS A 43 -3.28 -1.37 5.68
CA HIS A 43 -3.08 -0.53 6.84
C HIS A 43 -1.66 0.00 6.90
N TYR A 44 -1.50 1.33 7.00
CA TYR A 44 -0.20 1.98 7.12
C TYR A 44 -0.18 2.91 8.33
N ASP A 45 -0.44 2.32 9.49
CA ASP A 45 -0.76 3.02 10.72
C ASP A 45 0.48 3.33 11.57
N TYR A 46 0.37 4.40 12.39
CA TYR A 46 1.39 4.84 13.33
C TYR A 46 0.75 5.31 14.64
N PHE A 47 1.55 5.32 15.69
CA PHE A 47 1.20 6.08 16.88
C PHE A 47 2.14 7.27 17.02
N ARG A 48 1.73 8.41 16.46
CA ARG A 48 2.52 9.65 16.43
C ARG A 48 1.63 10.86 16.67
N PRO A 49 0.92 10.92 17.82
CA PRO A 49 0.13 12.11 18.18
C PRO A 49 1.03 13.34 18.17
N SER A 50 0.53 14.47 17.73
CA SER A 50 1.22 15.77 17.63
C SER A 50 2.23 15.92 16.48
N ILE A 51 2.48 14.91 15.65
CA ILE A 51 3.35 15.10 14.46
C ILE A 51 2.68 15.98 13.40
N ALA A 52 1.35 15.96 13.33
CA ALA A 52 0.55 16.80 12.46
C ALA A 52 0.71 18.32 12.70
N ASN A 53 1.46 18.73 13.74
CA ASN A 53 1.82 20.12 14.00
C ASN A 53 2.80 20.71 12.96
N ASN A 54 3.39 19.90 12.09
CA ASN A 54 4.23 20.41 11.02
C ASN A 54 3.37 21.09 9.96
N LYS A 55 3.43 22.42 9.92
CA LYS A 55 2.80 23.25 8.91
C LYS A 55 3.31 22.84 7.52
N GLY A 56 2.49 22.14 6.76
CA GLY A 56 2.88 21.87 5.40
C GLY A 56 2.10 20.75 4.73
N MET A 57 2.64 19.58 4.68
CA MET A 57 1.97 18.43 4.04
C MET A 57 1.50 17.46 5.13
N GLY A 58 0.20 17.17 5.14
CA GLY A 58 -0.36 16.09 5.90
C GLY A 58 0.11 14.72 5.39
N ILE A 59 -0.47 13.66 5.95
CA ILE A 59 -0.09 12.29 5.59
C ILE A 59 -0.53 11.88 4.18
N LEU A 60 -1.49 12.58 3.55
CA LEU A 60 -1.96 12.28 2.21
C LEU A 60 -0.83 12.27 1.18
N TYR A 61 -0.08 13.36 1.07
CA TYR A 61 0.99 13.48 0.09
C TYR A 61 2.28 12.75 0.50
N GLY A 62 2.54 12.66 1.80
CA GLY A 62 3.79 12.07 2.31
C GLY A 62 3.73 10.56 2.48
N LEU A 63 2.55 10.01 2.74
CA LEU A 63 2.40 8.60 3.12
C LEU A 63 1.32 7.88 2.31
N ALA A 64 0.11 8.47 2.14
CA ALA A 64 -1.00 7.80 1.47
C ALA A 64 -0.70 7.43 0.02
N VAL A 65 0.18 8.17 -0.65
CA VAL A 65 0.65 7.87 -2.00
C VAL A 65 1.11 6.42 -2.13
N HIS A 66 1.73 5.85 -1.11
CA HIS A 66 2.28 4.49 -1.17
C HIS A 66 1.20 3.40 -1.12
N PRO A 67 0.34 3.31 -0.08
CA PRO A 67 -0.69 2.27 -0.05
C PRO A 67 -1.76 2.46 -1.14
N ILE A 68 -2.07 3.69 -1.55
CA ILE A 68 -2.95 3.93 -2.70
C ILE A 68 -2.31 3.36 -3.97
N ASP A 69 -1.03 3.67 -4.20
CA ASP A 69 -0.30 3.19 -5.36
C ASP A 69 -0.15 1.66 -5.38
N GLN A 70 0.04 1.02 -4.23
CA GLN A 70 0.06 -0.44 -4.13
C GLN A 70 -1.26 -1.07 -4.61
N ILE A 71 -2.40 -0.50 -4.22
CA ILE A 71 -3.72 -0.98 -4.66
C ILE A 71 -3.97 -0.67 -6.14
N ILE A 72 -3.65 0.54 -6.60
CA ILE A 72 -3.80 0.91 -8.03
C ILE A 72 -2.88 0.06 -8.92
N GLY A 73 -1.64 -0.18 -8.51
CA GLY A 73 -0.70 -0.99 -9.26
C GLY A 73 -1.07 -2.48 -9.33
N GLU A 74 -1.85 -2.98 -8.37
CA GLU A 74 -2.31 -4.37 -8.33
C GLU A 74 -3.63 -4.58 -9.06
N PHE A 75 -4.58 -3.65 -8.88
CA PHE A 75 -5.97 -3.83 -9.33
C PHE A 75 -6.42 -2.78 -10.36
N GLY A 76 -5.56 -1.83 -10.69
CA GLY A 76 -5.91 -0.74 -11.59
C GLY A 76 -6.83 0.30 -10.96
N LYS A 77 -7.47 1.09 -11.83
CA LYS A 77 -8.37 2.17 -11.44
C LYS A 77 -9.68 1.60 -10.85
N PRO A 78 -10.11 2.08 -9.64
CA PRO A 78 -11.39 1.70 -9.07
C PRO A 78 -12.57 2.36 -9.81
N ASN A 79 -13.74 1.72 -9.76
CA ASN A 79 -14.98 2.29 -10.32
C ASN A 79 -15.49 3.48 -9.50
N ARG A 80 -15.24 3.47 -8.19
CA ARG A 80 -15.65 4.51 -7.25
C ARG A 80 -14.76 4.51 -6.02
N VAL A 81 -14.49 5.68 -5.45
CA VAL A 81 -13.82 5.86 -4.17
C VAL A 81 -14.73 6.60 -3.21
N VAL A 82 -14.78 6.15 -1.96
CA VAL A 82 -15.39 6.87 -0.83
C VAL A 82 -14.27 7.31 0.09
N TYR A 83 -14.30 8.57 0.47
CA TYR A 83 -13.23 9.21 1.23
C TYR A 83 -13.69 9.55 2.63
N ASP A 84 -12.92 9.16 3.64
CA ASP A 84 -12.93 9.73 4.98
C ASP A 84 -11.52 10.26 5.26
N CYS A 85 -11.36 11.57 5.29
CA CYS A 85 -10.07 12.23 5.51
C CYS A 85 -10.23 13.33 6.56
N ARG A 86 -9.40 13.27 7.60
CA ARG A 86 -9.56 14.14 8.78
C ARG A 86 -8.23 14.74 9.24
N SER A 87 -8.34 15.91 9.88
CA SER A 87 -7.29 16.52 10.68
C SER A 87 -7.75 16.47 12.14
N VAL A 88 -7.33 15.46 12.88
CA VAL A 88 -7.81 15.22 14.25
C VAL A 88 -7.15 16.18 15.25
N ASP A 89 -5.81 16.33 15.18
CA ASP A 89 -5.06 17.21 16.09
C ASP A 89 -5.15 18.69 15.69
N ASN A 90 -5.13 18.98 14.38
CA ASN A 90 -5.07 20.35 13.87
C ASN A 90 -6.08 20.57 12.73
N PRO A 91 -7.38 20.70 13.06
CA PRO A 91 -8.43 20.85 12.06
C PRO A 91 -8.13 21.98 11.05
N GLY A 92 -8.15 21.64 9.77
CA GLY A 92 -7.91 22.57 8.68
C GLY A 92 -6.44 22.93 8.41
N VAL A 93 -5.47 22.33 9.13
CA VAL A 93 -4.04 22.58 8.95
C VAL A 93 -3.36 21.44 8.18
N SER A 94 -3.46 20.22 8.68
CA SER A 94 -2.91 19.01 8.01
C SER A 94 -3.69 17.78 8.40
N ASP A 95 -3.85 16.88 7.45
CA ASP A 95 -4.49 15.59 7.66
C ASP A 95 -3.57 14.65 8.43
N ASP A 96 -4.16 13.85 9.33
CA ASP A 96 -3.50 12.86 10.18
C ASP A 96 -4.27 11.53 10.27
N TYR A 97 -5.37 11.45 9.53
CA TYR A 97 -6.21 10.29 9.38
C TYR A 97 -6.80 10.24 7.97
N TYR A 98 -6.79 9.07 7.35
CA TYR A 98 -7.62 8.75 6.19
C TYR A 98 -8.08 7.29 6.22
N ASP A 99 -9.25 7.05 5.62
CA ASP A 99 -9.88 5.74 5.41
C ASP A 99 -10.63 5.82 4.08
N PHE A 100 -10.12 5.12 3.06
CA PHE A 100 -10.67 5.17 1.71
C PHE A 100 -11.16 3.81 1.28
N ASP A 101 -12.43 3.72 0.88
CA ASP A 101 -13.02 2.55 0.26
C ASP A 101 -12.94 2.66 -1.27
N PHE A 102 -12.20 1.76 -1.90
CA PHE A 102 -12.10 1.60 -3.34
C PHE A 102 -13.00 0.47 -3.81
N PHE A 103 -13.96 0.76 -4.66
CA PHE A 103 -14.91 -0.22 -5.17
C PHE A 103 -14.52 -0.65 -6.57
N TYR A 104 -14.37 -1.95 -6.75
CA TYR A 104 -14.11 -2.65 -8.01
C TYR A 104 -15.27 -3.57 -8.35
N ASP A 105 -15.25 -4.19 -9.55
CA ASP A 105 -16.23 -5.21 -9.90
C ASP A 105 -16.00 -6.47 -9.05
N GLY A 106 -16.92 -6.72 -8.12
CA GLY A 106 -16.95 -7.91 -7.30
C GLY A 106 -16.13 -7.86 -5.99
N PHE A 107 -15.34 -6.81 -5.75
CA PHE A 107 -14.61 -6.68 -4.50
C PHE A 107 -14.41 -5.22 -4.06
N LYS A 108 -13.93 -5.05 -2.83
CA LYS A 108 -13.57 -3.76 -2.26
C LYS A 108 -12.13 -3.78 -1.77
N ALA A 109 -11.39 -2.69 -1.98
CA ALA A 109 -10.12 -2.45 -1.29
C ALA A 109 -10.28 -1.29 -0.30
N ILE A 110 -9.70 -1.44 0.89
CA ILE A 110 -9.67 -0.41 1.93
C ILE A 110 -8.22 0.04 2.10
N VAL A 111 -8.00 1.35 2.04
CA VAL A 111 -6.69 1.95 2.26
C VAL A 111 -6.79 2.89 3.44
N LYS A 112 -6.10 2.54 4.52
CA LYS A 112 -6.24 3.24 5.80
C LYS A 112 -4.92 3.62 6.41
N THR A 113 -4.87 4.84 6.97
CA THR A 113 -3.77 5.30 7.82
C THR A 113 -4.29 6.22 8.91
N SER A 114 -3.77 6.03 10.12
CA SER A 114 -4.02 6.91 11.24
C SER A 114 -2.73 7.09 12.06
N TYR A 115 -2.52 8.31 12.57
CA TYR A 115 -1.45 8.59 13.53
C TYR A 115 -1.84 8.31 14.99
N TYR A 116 -3.00 7.68 15.21
CA TYR A 116 -3.53 7.35 16.55
C TYR A 116 -3.66 5.86 16.82
N VAL A 117 -3.03 5.01 16.01
CA VAL A 117 -3.06 3.56 16.16
C VAL A 117 -1.92 3.11 17.08
N LYS A 118 -2.27 2.82 18.34
CA LYS A 118 -1.31 2.37 19.36
C LYS A 118 -1.05 0.87 19.34
N LEU A 119 -2.07 0.09 18.96
CA LEU A 119 -1.98 -1.35 18.76
C LEU A 119 -2.09 -1.60 17.25
N ASP A 120 -1.07 -2.23 16.68
CA ASP A 120 -0.99 -2.42 15.24
C ASP A 120 -2.13 -3.29 14.69
N TYR A 121 -2.76 -2.84 13.61
CA TYR A 121 -3.52 -3.70 12.71
C TYR A 121 -2.56 -4.61 11.92
N PRO A 122 -3.03 -5.74 11.38
CA PRO A 122 -2.31 -6.40 10.30
C PRO A 122 -2.00 -5.40 9.18
N ARG A 123 -0.83 -5.53 8.56
CA ARG A 123 -0.43 -4.65 7.46
C ARG A 123 -1.33 -4.82 6.23
N PHE A 124 -1.69 -6.09 5.95
CA PHE A 124 -2.70 -6.44 4.96
C PHE A 124 -3.62 -7.52 5.51
N ILE A 125 -4.89 -7.40 5.14
CA ILE A 125 -5.93 -8.40 5.33
C ILE A 125 -6.53 -8.67 3.96
N VAL A 126 -6.52 -9.92 3.52
CA VAL A 126 -7.10 -10.32 2.22
C VAL A 126 -8.11 -11.41 2.45
N HIS A 127 -9.34 -11.17 2.06
CA HIS A 127 -10.43 -12.14 2.10
C HIS A 127 -10.84 -12.52 0.67
N GLY A 128 -10.86 -13.81 0.39
CA GLY A 128 -11.38 -14.37 -0.84
C GLY A 128 -12.44 -15.42 -0.57
N LYS A 129 -13.06 -15.93 -1.62
CA LYS A 129 -14.15 -16.92 -1.51
C LYS A 129 -13.72 -18.27 -0.95
N LYS A 130 -12.43 -18.61 -1.01
CA LYS A 130 -11.88 -19.88 -0.51
C LYS A 130 -11.04 -19.74 0.75
N GLY A 131 -10.68 -18.53 1.17
CA GLY A 131 -9.82 -18.36 2.33
C GLY A 131 -9.44 -16.91 2.60
N SER A 132 -8.55 -16.74 3.58
CA SER A 132 -8.07 -15.44 4.04
C SER A 132 -6.55 -15.46 4.22
N PHE A 133 -5.94 -14.31 4.00
CA PHE A 133 -4.53 -14.08 4.28
C PHE A 133 -4.35 -12.84 5.14
N LEU A 134 -3.58 -12.96 6.24
CA LEU A 134 -3.24 -11.87 7.12
C LEU A 134 -1.71 -11.67 7.11
N MET A 135 -1.27 -10.50 6.68
CA MET A 135 0.13 -10.08 6.78
C MET A 135 0.30 -9.25 8.05
N PRO A 136 1.16 -9.63 9.01
CA PRO A 136 1.33 -8.88 10.24
C PRO A 136 1.96 -7.52 9.98
N ALA A 137 1.76 -6.58 10.91
CA ALA A 137 2.49 -5.32 10.92
C ALA A 137 4.00 -5.56 11.06
N LEU A 138 4.80 -4.81 10.32
CA LEU A 138 6.27 -4.93 10.35
C LEU A 138 6.93 -4.05 11.43
N GLY A 139 6.14 -3.58 12.43
CA GLY A 139 6.66 -2.93 13.62
C GLY A 139 6.88 -1.42 13.51
N HIS A 140 6.05 -0.71 12.78
CA HIS A 140 6.10 0.76 12.70
C HIS A 140 5.85 1.46 14.05
N ASN A 141 5.19 0.78 14.99
CA ASN A 141 4.89 1.27 16.35
C ASN A 141 5.80 0.66 17.42
N SER A 142 6.90 -0.02 17.05
CA SER A 142 7.83 -0.52 18.04
C SER A 142 8.38 0.62 18.90
N SER A 143 8.53 0.39 20.21
CA SER A 143 9.14 1.34 21.14
C SER A 143 10.63 1.57 20.84
N GLU A 144 11.22 0.76 20.00
CA GLU A 144 12.57 0.95 19.50
C GLU A 144 12.58 2.06 18.46
N LYS A 145 13.32 3.13 18.78
CA LYS A 145 13.56 4.19 17.79
C LYS A 145 14.28 3.54 16.60
N PRO A 146 13.78 3.73 15.37
CA PRO A 146 14.48 3.24 14.20
C PRO A 146 15.91 3.82 14.22
N LYS A 147 16.90 2.97 13.99
CA LYS A 147 18.28 3.42 13.85
C LYS A 147 18.35 4.45 12.72
N PRO A 148 19.12 5.52 12.85
CA PRO A 148 19.32 6.47 11.77
C PRO A 148 19.72 5.72 10.48
N GLY A 149 18.96 5.93 9.40
CA GLY A 149 19.15 5.22 8.13
C GLY A 149 18.45 3.86 8.02
N ALA A 150 17.70 3.42 9.05
CA ALA A 150 16.87 2.22 8.93
C ALA A 150 15.73 2.48 7.93
N ILE A 151 15.78 1.76 6.84
CA ILE A 151 14.69 1.71 5.84
C ILE A 151 13.67 0.72 6.41
N HIS A 152 12.38 1.10 6.43
CA HIS A 152 11.29 0.25 6.92
C HIS A 152 10.96 -0.92 5.96
N VAL A 153 11.89 -1.29 5.13
CA VAL A 153 11.78 -2.36 4.15
C VAL A 153 12.80 -3.42 4.49
N SER A 154 12.36 -4.64 4.61
CA SER A 154 13.28 -5.76 4.81
C SER A 154 13.82 -6.19 3.46
N PHE A 155 15.13 -5.99 3.27
CA PHE A 155 15.90 -6.59 2.17
C PHE A 155 16.54 -7.93 2.58
N ASP A 156 16.25 -8.40 3.80
CA ASP A 156 16.69 -9.67 4.33
C ASP A 156 15.48 -10.55 4.65
N PRO A 157 15.65 -11.89 4.68
CA PRO A 157 14.60 -12.80 5.12
C PRO A 157 14.10 -12.44 6.52
N LEU A 158 12.78 -12.34 6.69
CA LEU A 158 12.17 -12.07 7.98
C LEU A 158 12.00 -13.37 8.80
N PRO A 159 12.06 -13.29 10.13
CA PRO A 159 11.80 -14.44 10.99
C PRO A 159 10.32 -14.85 10.95
N GLU A 160 10.02 -16.08 11.36
CA GLU A 160 8.71 -16.71 11.22
C GLU A 160 7.57 -15.97 11.94
N ASP A 161 7.86 -15.27 13.03
CA ASP A 161 6.88 -14.43 13.74
C ASP A 161 6.40 -13.23 12.92
N LYS A 162 7.14 -12.87 11.85
CA LYS A 162 6.79 -11.84 10.87
C LYS A 162 6.16 -12.40 9.58
N TRP A 163 5.98 -13.70 9.48
CA TRP A 163 5.35 -14.32 8.31
C TRP A 163 3.84 -14.15 8.34
N GLY A 164 3.24 -14.05 7.16
CA GLY A 164 1.80 -14.02 6.99
C GLY A 164 1.14 -15.33 7.42
N THR A 165 -0.15 -15.27 7.74
CA THR A 165 -0.97 -16.44 8.04
C THR A 165 -2.00 -16.61 6.92
N LEU A 166 -1.97 -17.77 6.27
CA LEU A 166 -2.92 -18.17 5.23
C LEU A 166 -3.83 -19.26 5.79
N SER A 167 -5.14 -19.04 5.71
CA SER A 167 -6.16 -20.04 6.06
C SER A 167 -7.14 -20.18 4.90
N TYR A 168 -7.37 -21.41 4.41
CA TYR A 168 -8.19 -21.66 3.23
C TYR A 168 -8.75 -23.08 3.20
N ILE A 169 -9.81 -23.27 2.43
CA ILE A 169 -10.36 -24.59 2.12
C ILE A 169 -9.73 -25.08 0.82
N ASP A 170 -9.06 -26.24 0.86
CA ASP A 170 -8.47 -26.86 -0.32
C ASP A 170 -9.51 -27.49 -1.25
N ASP A 171 -9.08 -27.97 -2.42
CA ASP A 171 -9.99 -28.59 -3.40
C ASP A 171 -10.59 -29.91 -2.93
N ASN A 172 -10.08 -30.50 -1.84
CA ASN A 172 -10.63 -31.71 -1.20
C ASN A 172 -11.60 -31.36 -0.04
N GLY A 173 -11.80 -30.08 0.25
CA GLY A 173 -12.65 -29.59 1.33
C GLY A 173 -11.97 -29.57 2.70
N ASN A 174 -10.64 -29.70 2.77
CA ASN A 174 -9.91 -29.62 4.02
C ASN A 174 -9.65 -28.17 4.42
N ASP A 175 -9.79 -27.87 5.70
CA ASP A 175 -9.41 -26.59 6.30
C ASP A 175 -7.89 -26.57 6.56
N ILE A 176 -7.17 -25.70 5.88
CA ILE A 176 -5.72 -25.58 5.95
C ILE A 176 -5.35 -24.22 6.52
N THR A 177 -4.56 -24.21 7.59
CA THR A 177 -3.96 -22.98 8.12
C THR A 177 -2.44 -23.15 8.19
N LYS A 178 -1.69 -22.20 7.61
CA LYS A 178 -0.23 -22.25 7.57
C LYS A 178 0.42 -20.87 7.57
N LYS A 179 1.69 -20.83 7.95
CA LYS A 179 2.54 -19.65 7.77
C LYS A 179 3.05 -19.57 6.33
N VAL A 180 3.12 -18.35 5.80
CA VAL A 180 3.68 -18.04 4.49
C VAL A 180 4.93 -17.20 4.71
N PRO A 181 6.11 -17.70 4.30
CA PRO A 181 7.35 -16.93 4.40
C PRO A 181 7.21 -15.59 3.67
N THR A 182 7.67 -14.53 4.32
CA THR A 182 7.67 -13.19 3.72
C THR A 182 8.70 -13.13 2.60
N GLU A 183 8.31 -12.61 1.44
CA GLU A 183 9.21 -12.32 0.33
C GLU A 183 10.27 -11.30 0.74
N ILE A 184 11.35 -11.22 -0.01
CA ILE A 184 12.38 -10.19 0.21
C ILE A 184 12.01 -8.94 -0.58
N GLY A 185 12.06 -7.76 0.04
CA GLY A 185 11.87 -6.49 -0.64
C GLY A 185 12.97 -6.24 -1.66
N ASP A 186 12.64 -5.63 -2.79
CA ASP A 186 13.62 -5.35 -3.84
C ASP A 186 13.27 -4.09 -4.64
N TYR A 187 13.90 -3.00 -4.29
CA TYR A 187 13.74 -1.74 -5.03
C TYR A 187 14.58 -1.68 -6.32
N GLY A 188 15.54 -2.60 -6.49
CA GLY A 188 16.35 -2.70 -7.70
C GLY A 188 15.51 -2.95 -8.94
N ILE A 189 14.39 -3.66 -8.80
CA ILE A 189 13.45 -3.97 -9.89
C ILE A 189 13.03 -2.71 -10.67
N ILE A 190 12.82 -1.58 -9.99
CA ILE A 190 12.43 -0.32 -10.67
C ILE A 190 13.59 0.21 -11.50
N TYR A 191 14.81 0.15 -10.98
CA TYR A 191 15.98 0.64 -11.71
C TYR A 191 16.36 -0.27 -12.88
N ASP A 192 16.21 -1.57 -12.73
CA ASP A 192 16.39 -2.53 -13.82
C ASP A 192 15.36 -2.27 -14.94
N ASN A 193 14.10 -2.06 -14.57
CA ASN A 193 13.07 -1.70 -15.54
C ASN A 193 13.34 -0.34 -16.18
N LEU A 194 13.78 0.68 -15.43
CA LEU A 194 14.15 1.97 -16.00
C LEU A 194 15.26 1.83 -17.05
N ASN A 195 16.26 1.01 -16.76
CA ASN A 195 17.31 0.69 -17.74
C ASN A 195 16.71 0.03 -19.00
N ASP A 196 15.84 -0.95 -18.84
CA ASP A 196 15.20 -1.64 -19.97
C ASP A 196 14.30 -0.71 -20.79
N VAL A 197 13.58 0.21 -20.14
CA VAL A 197 12.79 1.23 -20.84
C VAL A 197 13.68 2.13 -21.70
N ILE A 198 14.83 2.55 -21.17
CA ILE A 198 15.76 3.45 -21.88
C ILE A 198 16.50 2.72 -23.00
N VAL A 199 16.99 1.52 -22.74
CA VAL A 199 17.90 0.79 -23.67
C VAL A 199 17.11 -0.03 -24.67
N ASN A 200 16.06 -0.70 -24.21
CA ASN A 200 15.34 -1.72 -24.97
C ASN A 200 13.92 -1.26 -25.40
N GLY A 201 13.46 -0.09 -24.97
CA GLY A 201 12.10 0.37 -25.25
C GLY A 201 11.02 -0.43 -24.54
N ALA A 202 11.33 -1.07 -23.42
CA ALA A 202 10.39 -1.85 -22.62
C ALA A 202 9.25 -0.99 -22.06
N HIS A 203 8.18 -1.61 -21.62
CA HIS A 203 7.11 -0.92 -20.90
C HIS A 203 7.54 -0.57 -19.47
N LYS A 204 7.08 0.58 -18.99
CA LYS A 204 7.27 0.98 -17.59
C LYS A 204 6.47 0.07 -16.67
N LEU A 205 7.10 -0.48 -15.63
CA LEU A 205 6.40 -1.21 -14.55
C LEU A 205 5.49 -0.30 -13.70
N VAL A 206 5.82 0.98 -13.65
CA VAL A 206 4.97 2.02 -13.05
C VAL A 206 4.44 2.87 -14.19
N ALA A 207 3.22 2.59 -14.62
CA ALA A 207 2.59 3.29 -15.73
C ALA A 207 2.24 4.74 -15.34
N ASP A 208 2.38 5.66 -16.29
CA ASP A 208 2.09 7.09 -16.03
C ASP A 208 0.59 7.30 -15.68
N GLU A 209 -0.30 6.52 -16.27
CA GLU A 209 -1.74 6.55 -16.02
C GLU A 209 -2.09 6.15 -14.58
N GLU A 210 -1.39 5.18 -14.01
CA GLU A 210 -1.56 4.75 -12.61
C GLU A 210 -1.12 5.87 -11.66
N VAL A 211 0.03 6.49 -11.92
CA VAL A 211 0.53 7.63 -11.13
C VAL A 211 -0.44 8.81 -11.17
N ILE A 212 -1.00 9.10 -12.34
CA ILE A 212 -2.00 10.16 -12.50
C ILE A 212 -3.27 9.83 -11.71
N GLU A 213 -3.71 8.57 -11.70
CA GLU A 213 -4.89 8.16 -10.94
C GLU A 213 -4.65 8.28 -9.42
N VAL A 214 -3.49 7.85 -8.93
CA VAL A 214 -3.08 8.04 -7.53
C VAL A 214 -3.13 9.53 -7.13
N LEU A 215 -2.59 10.42 -7.96
CA LEU A 215 -2.61 11.86 -7.70
C LEU A 215 -4.04 12.43 -7.68
N LYS A 216 -4.92 12.01 -8.60
CA LYS A 216 -6.32 12.42 -8.61
C LYS A 216 -7.05 12.00 -7.33
N ILE A 217 -6.83 10.78 -6.85
CA ILE A 217 -7.40 10.28 -5.60
C ILE A 217 -6.95 11.17 -4.42
N ILE A 218 -5.66 11.50 -4.34
CA ILE A 218 -5.12 12.36 -3.29
C ILE A 218 -5.69 13.79 -3.38
N GLU A 219 -5.83 14.34 -4.59
CA GLU A 219 -6.42 15.66 -4.80
C GLU A 219 -7.89 15.71 -4.35
N GLU A 220 -8.69 14.70 -4.68
CA GLU A 220 -10.09 14.60 -4.23
C GLU A 220 -10.17 14.44 -2.71
N ALA A 221 -9.35 13.59 -2.09
CA ALA A 221 -9.27 13.43 -0.65
C ALA A 221 -8.90 14.76 0.06
N THR A 222 -8.02 15.55 -0.56
CA THR A 222 -7.64 16.86 -0.02
C THR A 222 -8.82 17.85 0.00
N LYS A 223 -9.73 17.78 -0.98
CA LYS A 223 -10.95 18.60 -1.00
C LYS A 223 -11.86 18.19 0.16
N VAL A 224 -12.11 16.88 0.31
CA VAL A 224 -12.93 16.34 1.42
C VAL A 224 -12.37 16.76 2.79
N ALA A 225 -11.06 16.64 3.00
CA ALA A 225 -10.41 17.05 4.25
C ALA A 225 -10.58 18.55 4.58
N LYS A 226 -10.69 19.41 3.55
CA LYS A 226 -10.92 20.85 3.74
C LYS A 226 -12.39 21.20 4.04
N GLU A 227 -13.32 20.38 3.56
CA GLU A 227 -14.76 20.56 3.76
C GLU A 227 -15.24 20.00 5.12
N ALA A 228 -14.53 19.01 5.65
CA ALA A 228 -14.79 18.40 6.97
C ALA A 228 -14.29 19.31 8.13
N LYS A 229 -14.92 20.49 8.27
CA LYS A 229 -14.63 21.47 9.33
C LYS A 229 -15.63 21.39 10.46
#